data_4f019c05c77cd6695b96eb1236d73895
#
_entry.id   4f019c05c77cd6695b96eb1236d73895
#
_cell.length_a   1.000
_cell.length_b   1.000
_cell.length_c   1.000
_cell.angle_alpha   90.00
_cell.angle_beta   90.00
_cell.angle_gamma   90.00
#
_symmetry.space_group_name_H-M   'P 1'
#
loop_
_entity.id
_entity.type
_entity.pdbx_description
1 polymer ?
#
loop_
_entity_poly.entity_id
_entity_poly.type
_entity_poly.pdbx_seq_one_letter_code
_entity_poly.pdbx_strand_id
1 'polypeptide(L)'
;MTETMTGGRAFARQLAREGVRHVFGLPGDQTMHAIDGLYHEPSIQFVTTRHEQGTTYLADGYARGGGRPGVAFVVPGVGVYNAGAGLATAFAASSPVVFVAGQINRDGIGKGLGLLHEIDDQLDLVRPITAWQRRALHASEIPEAVHEAFARVQRGRRQPVEIEMPPEAFSEEADITLLEPAEDVRLPADPDQIEAAARALATAERPLVWAGGGVVLGDATAALTALAEYLQAPVVTTRQGKGAIDDRHPLAAGSVWVNRRMQPLLDDADVIVAVGTHFLGNKVAAEKTVVHVDVDPAEIGRHFGNPIAVVGDAAPTLELLLEQVQKVRPPAPSRADTVQAFRKQVDDDLRAVGPQGAMVDQLRAAIPDDGVLVPCTTTIGYMSHMLYPAYAPRTYLSTSYMGTLGWGFPAALGVKVARPDVPVVCATGDGGFLFAATELATAVQYGINTITVVYNDNAYGNSNRDQRERFGGRELGTELRNPDFVQFAESFGADAVRLAKGADVGPALRDALGNSRPSVIELPMDRLPSPF
;
A
#
# COMPACT_ATOMS: atom_id res chain seq x y z
N MET A 1 -29.12 -21.92 3.15
CA MET A 1 -29.59 -22.98 4.05
C MET A 1 -29.07 -22.68 5.43
N THR A 2 -29.95 -22.78 6.44
CA THR A 2 -29.59 -22.56 7.85
C THR A 2 -29.00 -23.85 8.41
N GLU A 3 -27.95 -23.76 9.20
CA GLU A 3 -27.23 -24.87 9.82
C GLU A 3 -26.81 -24.48 11.24
N THR A 4 -26.99 -25.39 12.21
CA THR A 4 -26.54 -25.15 13.58
C THR A 4 -25.02 -25.33 13.66
N MET A 5 -24.32 -24.29 14.08
CA MET A 5 -22.84 -24.29 14.25
C MET A 5 -22.39 -23.26 15.27
N THR A 6 -21.13 -23.39 15.73
CA THR A 6 -20.50 -22.39 16.59
C THR A 6 -20.19 -21.11 15.81
N GLY A 7 -20.13 -19.97 16.52
CA GLY A 7 -19.77 -18.70 15.91
C GLY A 7 -18.37 -18.71 15.28
N GLY A 8 -17.41 -19.46 15.86
CA GLY A 8 -16.08 -19.64 15.29
C GLY A 8 -16.11 -20.34 13.92
N ARG A 9 -16.95 -21.36 13.78
CA ARG A 9 -17.17 -22.01 12.48
C ARG A 9 -17.91 -21.10 11.49
N ALA A 10 -18.89 -20.34 11.95
CA ALA A 10 -19.60 -19.35 11.14
C ALA A 10 -18.64 -18.28 10.61
N PHE A 11 -17.75 -17.79 11.46
CA PHE A 11 -16.68 -16.83 11.10
C PHE A 11 -15.79 -17.39 9.99
N ALA A 12 -15.20 -18.56 10.19
CA ALA A 12 -14.30 -19.18 9.22
C ALA A 12 -14.99 -19.45 7.88
N ARG A 13 -16.22 -20.00 7.90
CA ARG A 13 -16.98 -20.33 6.69
C ARG A 13 -17.44 -19.08 5.94
N GLN A 14 -17.82 -17.99 6.65
CA GLN A 14 -18.17 -16.73 5.99
C GLN A 14 -16.94 -16.09 5.36
N LEU A 15 -15.77 -16.08 6.03
CA LEU A 15 -14.51 -15.63 5.43
C LEU A 15 -14.17 -16.42 4.15
N ALA A 16 -14.33 -17.75 4.18
CA ALA A 16 -14.11 -18.59 3.00
C ALA A 16 -15.05 -18.23 1.83
N ARG A 17 -16.32 -17.91 2.13
CA ARG A 17 -17.30 -17.46 1.13
C ARG A 17 -16.92 -16.09 0.54
N GLU A 18 -16.43 -15.16 1.35
CA GLU A 18 -15.89 -13.86 0.89
C GLU A 18 -14.59 -14.01 0.08
N GLY A 19 -14.12 -15.24 -0.15
CA GLY A 19 -12.95 -15.54 -0.97
C GLY A 19 -11.62 -15.41 -0.24
N VAL A 20 -11.61 -15.30 1.09
CA VAL A 20 -10.39 -15.29 1.90
C VAL A 20 -9.63 -16.60 1.74
N ARG A 21 -8.31 -16.49 1.56
CA ARG A 21 -7.39 -17.62 1.49
C ARG A 21 -6.31 -17.58 2.57
N HIS A 22 -6.05 -16.40 3.11
CA HIS A 22 -5.04 -16.18 4.15
C HIS A 22 -5.59 -15.26 5.23
N VAL A 23 -5.35 -15.63 6.48
CA VAL A 23 -5.57 -14.79 7.66
C VAL A 23 -4.21 -14.62 8.33
N PHE A 24 -3.77 -13.39 8.50
CA PHE A 24 -2.55 -13.05 9.23
C PHE A 24 -2.92 -12.77 10.69
N GLY A 25 -2.24 -13.39 11.65
CA GLY A 25 -2.68 -13.20 13.02
C GLY A 25 -1.74 -13.74 14.09
N LEU A 26 -2.07 -13.43 15.35
CA LEU A 26 -1.52 -14.08 16.52
C LEU A 26 -2.66 -14.73 17.31
N PRO A 27 -2.57 -16.04 17.62
CA PRO A 27 -3.53 -16.70 18.49
C PRO A 27 -3.38 -16.20 19.93
N GLY A 28 -4.50 -16.08 20.63
CA GLY A 28 -4.54 -15.74 22.05
C GLY A 28 -5.89 -16.10 22.66
N ASP A 29 -6.03 -15.94 23.98
CA ASP A 29 -7.12 -16.50 24.78
C ASP A 29 -8.51 -16.20 24.20
N GLN A 30 -8.82 -14.93 23.97
CA GLN A 30 -10.16 -14.51 23.51
C GLN A 30 -10.46 -14.90 22.04
N THR A 31 -9.45 -15.37 21.29
CA THR A 31 -9.60 -15.73 19.87
C THR A 31 -9.60 -17.23 19.61
N MET A 32 -9.42 -18.08 20.64
CA MET A 32 -9.21 -19.52 20.48
C MET A 32 -10.36 -20.23 19.76
N HIS A 33 -11.61 -19.89 20.06
CA HIS A 33 -12.77 -20.49 19.39
C HIS A 33 -12.88 -20.12 17.89
N ALA A 34 -12.41 -18.91 17.52
CA ALA A 34 -12.30 -18.53 16.11
C ALA A 34 -11.16 -19.28 15.41
N ILE A 35 -10.01 -19.47 16.10
CA ILE A 35 -8.88 -20.27 15.58
C ILE A 35 -9.30 -21.74 15.37
N ASP A 36 -10.07 -22.31 16.31
CA ASP A 36 -10.64 -23.65 16.14
C ASP A 36 -11.57 -23.71 14.91
N GLY A 37 -12.40 -22.68 14.71
CA GLY A 37 -13.21 -22.55 13.51
C GLY A 37 -12.40 -22.54 12.23
N LEU A 38 -11.29 -21.78 12.19
CA LEU A 38 -10.35 -21.72 11.06
C LEU A 38 -9.64 -23.06 10.83
N TYR A 39 -9.31 -23.82 11.88
CA TYR A 39 -8.74 -25.16 11.76
C TYR A 39 -9.65 -26.10 10.95
N HIS A 40 -10.96 -25.94 11.06
CA HIS A 40 -11.96 -26.71 10.34
C HIS A 40 -12.28 -26.16 8.94
N GLU A 41 -11.62 -25.09 8.50
CA GLU A 41 -11.80 -24.49 7.15
C GLU A 41 -10.46 -24.53 6.37
N PRO A 42 -10.13 -25.69 5.76
CA PRO A 42 -8.82 -25.91 5.13
C PRO A 42 -8.56 -25.06 3.89
N SER A 43 -9.57 -24.34 3.39
CA SER A 43 -9.39 -23.39 2.28
C SER A 43 -8.70 -22.10 2.71
N ILE A 44 -8.57 -21.85 4.03
CA ILE A 44 -7.92 -20.68 4.61
C ILE A 44 -6.64 -21.09 5.33
N GLN A 45 -5.52 -20.52 4.93
CA GLN A 45 -4.26 -20.63 5.67
C GLN A 45 -4.16 -19.54 6.73
N PHE A 46 -3.98 -19.94 8.01
CA PHE A 46 -3.61 -19.02 9.06
C PHE A 46 -2.09 -18.84 9.10
N VAL A 47 -1.62 -17.61 8.89
CA VAL A 47 -0.21 -17.23 8.90
C VAL A 47 0.11 -16.54 10.22
N THR A 48 0.79 -17.26 11.12
CA THR A 48 1.18 -16.72 12.43
C THR A 48 2.35 -15.76 12.28
N THR A 49 2.14 -14.52 12.69
CA THR A 49 3.18 -13.47 12.75
C THR A 49 3.90 -13.49 14.12
N ARG A 50 4.88 -12.63 14.30
CA ARG A 50 5.62 -12.51 15.57
C ARG A 50 5.25 -11.26 16.36
N HIS A 51 4.54 -10.33 15.72
CA HIS A 51 4.05 -9.11 16.33
C HIS A 51 2.79 -8.63 15.60
N GLU A 52 1.83 -8.05 16.29
CA GLU A 52 0.55 -7.61 15.69
C GLU A 52 0.75 -6.46 14.68
N GLN A 53 1.78 -5.65 14.84
CA GLN A 53 2.19 -4.67 13.83
C GLN A 53 2.57 -5.38 12.51
N GLY A 54 3.31 -6.49 12.60
CA GLY A 54 3.62 -7.36 11.45
C GLY A 54 2.35 -7.90 10.80
N THR A 55 1.38 -8.32 11.61
CA THR A 55 0.07 -8.84 11.15
C THR A 55 -0.62 -7.85 10.21
N THR A 56 -0.77 -6.61 10.61
CA THR A 56 -1.44 -5.58 9.78
C THR A 56 -0.60 -5.13 8.60
N TYR A 57 0.75 -5.13 8.69
CA TYR A 57 1.62 -4.86 7.56
C TYR A 57 1.58 -5.97 6.50
N LEU A 58 1.52 -7.26 6.91
CA LEU A 58 1.33 -8.37 5.97
C LEU A 58 -0.02 -8.25 5.26
N ALA A 59 -1.09 -7.94 6.01
CA ALA A 59 -2.43 -7.75 5.44
C ALA A 59 -2.48 -6.58 4.43
N ASP A 60 -1.81 -5.45 4.74
CA ASP A 60 -1.67 -4.30 3.82
C ASP A 60 -0.91 -4.69 2.55
N GLY A 61 0.25 -5.35 2.70
CA GLY A 61 1.04 -5.84 1.56
C GLY A 61 0.27 -6.82 0.69
N TYR A 62 -0.43 -7.77 1.31
CA TYR A 62 -1.29 -8.75 0.64
C TYR A 62 -2.40 -8.05 -0.18
N ALA A 63 -3.08 -7.10 0.45
CA ALA A 63 -4.19 -6.40 -0.19
C ALA A 63 -3.72 -5.58 -1.40
N ARG A 64 -2.68 -4.78 -1.24
CA ARG A 64 -2.18 -3.89 -2.30
C ARG A 64 -1.44 -4.62 -3.41
N GLY A 65 -0.67 -5.65 -3.06
CA GLY A 65 0.03 -6.49 -4.03
C GLY A 65 -0.89 -7.43 -4.80
N GLY A 66 -1.89 -8.00 -4.13
CA GLY A 66 -2.81 -8.98 -4.68
C GLY A 66 -4.10 -8.43 -5.26
N GLY A 67 -4.47 -7.17 -4.94
CA GLY A 67 -5.73 -6.56 -5.36
C GLY A 67 -6.99 -7.14 -4.68
N ARG A 68 -6.84 -7.80 -3.53
CA ARG A 68 -7.92 -8.44 -2.76
C ARG A 68 -7.84 -7.99 -1.30
N PRO A 69 -8.96 -7.97 -0.54
CA PRO A 69 -8.91 -7.63 0.87
C PRO A 69 -7.93 -8.52 1.66
N GLY A 70 -7.09 -7.89 2.49
CA GLY A 70 -6.22 -8.57 3.44
C GLY A 70 -6.92 -8.71 4.79
N VAL A 71 -6.77 -9.84 5.47
CA VAL A 71 -7.40 -10.08 6.78
C VAL A 71 -6.33 -10.17 7.86
N ALA A 72 -6.41 -9.29 8.86
CA ALA A 72 -5.57 -9.29 10.05
C ALA A 72 -6.40 -9.66 11.28
N PHE A 73 -5.90 -10.56 12.14
CA PHE A 73 -6.63 -11.06 13.29
C PHE A 73 -5.78 -11.05 14.56
N VAL A 74 -6.25 -10.36 15.60
CA VAL A 74 -5.52 -10.14 16.86
C VAL A 74 -6.41 -10.28 18.09
N VAL A 75 -5.78 -10.43 19.25
CA VAL A 75 -6.45 -10.34 20.57
C VAL A 75 -6.91 -8.92 20.86
N PRO A 76 -7.88 -8.72 21.79
CA PRO A 76 -8.31 -7.37 22.19
C PRO A 76 -7.19 -6.57 22.86
N GLY A 77 -7.46 -5.32 23.11
CA GLY A 77 -6.62 -4.42 23.89
C GLY A 77 -5.20 -4.32 23.36
N VAL A 78 -4.26 -5.03 23.97
CA VAL A 78 -2.84 -4.98 23.60
C VAL A 78 -2.59 -5.34 22.12
N GLY A 79 -3.32 -6.33 21.59
CA GLY A 79 -3.19 -6.72 20.19
C GLY A 79 -3.64 -5.60 19.23
N VAL A 80 -4.71 -4.90 19.59
CA VAL A 80 -5.21 -3.76 18.82
C VAL A 80 -4.25 -2.57 18.89
N TYR A 81 -3.71 -2.25 20.07
CA TYR A 81 -2.69 -1.21 20.22
C TYR A 81 -1.46 -1.49 19.36
N ASN A 82 -0.92 -2.71 19.45
CA ASN A 82 0.25 -3.12 18.69
C ASN A 82 0.01 -3.09 17.17
N ALA A 83 -1.20 -3.44 16.71
CA ALA A 83 -1.59 -3.42 15.30
C ALA A 83 -1.75 -2.00 14.73
N GLY A 84 -1.92 -0.98 15.57
CA GLY A 84 -2.31 0.38 15.22
C GLY A 84 -1.45 1.04 14.15
N ALA A 85 -0.11 0.90 14.21
CA ALA A 85 0.78 1.50 13.21
C ALA A 85 0.56 0.93 11.79
N GLY A 86 0.31 -0.39 11.71
CA GLY A 86 0.01 -1.02 10.41
C GLY A 86 -1.36 -0.64 9.89
N LEU A 87 -2.35 -0.59 10.76
CA LEU A 87 -3.70 -0.17 10.41
C LEU A 87 -3.72 1.29 9.92
N ALA A 88 -3.01 2.20 10.61
CA ALA A 88 -2.83 3.59 10.17
C ALA A 88 -2.14 3.71 8.81
N THR A 89 -1.14 2.84 8.53
CA THR A 89 -0.45 2.81 7.23
C THR A 89 -1.39 2.35 6.12
N ALA A 90 -2.19 1.31 6.36
CA ALA A 90 -3.20 0.83 5.44
C ALA A 90 -4.28 1.90 5.18
N PHE A 91 -4.73 2.61 6.21
CA PHE A 91 -5.68 3.72 6.08
C PHE A 91 -5.11 4.84 5.20
N ALA A 92 -3.86 5.25 5.45
CA ALA A 92 -3.17 6.28 4.66
C ALA A 92 -2.95 5.86 3.19
N ALA A 93 -2.84 4.56 2.92
CA ALA A 93 -2.65 4.02 1.58
C ALA A 93 -3.97 3.69 0.87
N SER A 94 -5.11 3.89 1.51
CA SER A 94 -6.43 3.45 1.04
C SER A 94 -6.44 1.94 0.71
N SER A 95 -5.90 1.14 1.62
CA SER A 95 -5.73 -0.31 1.46
C SER A 95 -6.93 -1.07 2.04
N PRO A 96 -7.52 -2.03 1.32
CA PRO A 96 -8.67 -2.79 1.78
C PRO A 96 -8.23 -3.87 2.79
N VAL A 97 -8.15 -3.51 4.07
CA VAL A 97 -7.84 -4.43 5.16
C VAL A 97 -9.08 -4.65 6.02
N VAL A 98 -9.47 -5.90 6.20
CA VAL A 98 -10.44 -6.31 7.22
C VAL A 98 -9.67 -6.65 8.48
N PHE A 99 -9.74 -5.77 9.45
CA PHE A 99 -9.11 -5.93 10.76
C PHE A 99 -10.12 -6.60 11.69
N VAL A 100 -9.78 -7.78 12.17
CA VAL A 100 -10.58 -8.56 13.11
C VAL A 100 -9.91 -8.54 14.45
N ALA A 101 -10.63 -8.13 15.48
CA ALA A 101 -10.15 -8.19 16.86
C ALA A 101 -11.02 -9.11 17.71
N GLY A 102 -10.40 -9.81 18.66
CA GLY A 102 -11.13 -10.35 19.78
C GLY A 102 -11.70 -9.21 20.63
N GLN A 103 -12.61 -9.54 21.54
CA GLN A 103 -13.06 -8.64 22.61
C GLN A 103 -12.99 -9.39 23.95
N ILE A 104 -13.00 -8.67 25.07
CA ILE A 104 -13.15 -9.26 26.40
C ILE A 104 -14.55 -9.91 26.51
N ASN A 105 -14.76 -10.70 27.57
CA ASN A 105 -16.05 -11.31 27.82
C ASN A 105 -17.19 -10.28 27.74
N ARG A 106 -18.27 -10.67 27.05
CA ARG A 106 -19.42 -9.82 26.71
C ARG A 106 -19.93 -9.02 27.90
N ASP A 107 -20.10 -9.69 29.04
CA ASP A 107 -20.65 -9.07 30.26
C ASP A 107 -19.69 -8.07 30.92
N GLY A 108 -18.41 -8.06 30.54
CA GLY A 108 -17.40 -7.14 31.05
C GLY A 108 -17.26 -5.84 30.26
N ILE A 109 -17.73 -5.81 29.02
CA ILE A 109 -17.51 -4.69 28.11
C ILE A 109 -18.05 -3.39 28.70
N GLY A 110 -17.18 -2.36 28.78
CA GLY A 110 -17.51 -1.03 29.31
C GLY A 110 -17.68 -0.95 30.83
N LYS A 111 -17.31 -1.97 31.59
CA LYS A 111 -17.48 -1.99 33.06
C LYS A 111 -16.19 -1.67 33.86
N GLY A 112 -15.02 -1.66 33.23
CA GLY A 112 -13.75 -1.34 33.90
C GLY A 112 -13.40 -2.35 35.00
N LEU A 113 -13.54 -3.64 34.75
CA LEU A 113 -13.35 -4.72 35.72
C LEU A 113 -11.89 -5.18 35.85
N GLY A 114 -10.99 -4.70 34.99
CA GLY A 114 -9.59 -5.15 34.91
C GLY A 114 -9.45 -6.56 34.34
N LEU A 115 -10.31 -6.94 33.41
CA LEU A 115 -10.23 -8.21 32.70
C LEU A 115 -9.01 -8.26 31.80
N LEU A 116 -8.52 -9.46 31.50
CA LEU A 116 -7.38 -9.65 30.60
C LEU A 116 -7.64 -8.95 29.25
N HIS A 117 -6.74 -8.03 28.85
CA HIS A 117 -6.80 -7.24 27.62
C HIS A 117 -7.95 -6.21 27.58
N GLU A 118 -8.60 -5.92 28.70
CA GLU A 118 -9.65 -4.90 28.73
C GLU A 118 -9.08 -3.50 28.45
N ILE A 119 -9.79 -2.75 27.60
CA ILE A 119 -9.63 -1.31 27.40
C ILE A 119 -11.00 -0.67 27.39
N ASP A 120 -11.09 0.65 27.58
CA ASP A 120 -12.37 1.35 27.73
C ASP A 120 -13.29 1.17 26.54
N ASP A 121 -12.81 1.54 25.33
CA ASP A 121 -13.56 1.37 24.09
C ASP A 121 -12.61 1.05 22.92
N GLN A 122 -12.64 -0.20 22.45
CA GLN A 122 -11.76 -0.67 21.40
C GLN A 122 -12.16 -0.09 20.01
N LEU A 123 -13.45 0.08 19.75
CA LEU A 123 -13.92 0.71 18.50
C LEU A 123 -13.46 2.16 18.44
N ASP A 124 -13.57 2.93 19.55
CA ASP A 124 -13.09 4.32 19.62
C ASP A 124 -11.59 4.44 19.37
N LEU A 125 -10.80 3.47 19.86
CA LEU A 125 -9.35 3.46 19.67
C LEU A 125 -8.96 3.44 18.18
N VAL A 126 -9.65 2.66 17.37
CA VAL A 126 -9.32 2.48 15.95
C VAL A 126 -10.13 3.38 15.00
N ARG A 127 -11.12 4.10 15.49
CA ARG A 127 -11.97 4.99 14.70
C ARG A 127 -11.19 5.96 13.80
N PRO A 128 -10.10 6.60 14.24
CA PRO A 128 -9.34 7.52 13.40
C PRO A 128 -8.59 6.86 12.23
N ILE A 129 -8.45 5.54 12.26
CA ILE A 129 -7.63 4.75 11.32
C ILE A 129 -8.41 3.61 10.65
N THR A 130 -9.74 3.66 10.73
CA THR A 130 -10.67 2.74 10.06
C THR A 130 -11.85 3.54 9.47
N ALA A 131 -12.39 3.08 8.35
CA ALA A 131 -13.52 3.74 7.70
C ALA A 131 -14.87 3.30 8.28
N TRP A 132 -14.90 2.16 8.94
CA TRP A 132 -16.10 1.57 9.53
C TRP A 132 -15.73 0.53 10.59
N GLN A 133 -16.59 0.37 11.59
CA GLN A 133 -16.42 -0.59 12.67
C GLN A 133 -17.73 -1.23 13.07
N ARG A 134 -17.67 -2.49 13.54
CA ARG A 134 -18.81 -3.20 14.09
C ARG A 134 -18.40 -4.18 15.20
N ARG A 135 -19.18 -4.22 16.29
CA ARG A 135 -19.12 -5.25 17.32
C ARG A 135 -20.24 -6.24 17.10
N ALA A 136 -19.92 -7.55 16.99
CA ALA A 136 -20.88 -8.64 16.95
C ALA A 136 -20.83 -9.38 18.29
N LEU A 137 -21.93 -9.34 19.03
CA LEU A 137 -22.00 -9.89 20.39
C LEU A 137 -22.47 -11.34 20.44
N HIS A 138 -23.14 -11.83 19.40
CA HIS A 138 -23.70 -13.17 19.31
C HIS A 138 -23.25 -13.90 18.06
N ALA A 139 -23.22 -15.25 18.13
CA ALA A 139 -22.84 -16.10 17.01
C ALA A 139 -23.67 -15.83 15.74
N SER A 140 -24.97 -15.55 15.90
CA SER A 140 -25.88 -15.27 14.80
C SER A 140 -25.57 -13.96 14.04
N GLU A 141 -24.83 -13.03 14.63
CA GLU A 141 -24.47 -11.73 14.04
C GLU A 141 -23.18 -11.81 13.20
N ILE A 142 -22.37 -12.85 13.42
CA ILE A 142 -21.04 -12.97 12.83
C ILE A 142 -21.06 -12.98 11.28
N PRO A 143 -21.91 -13.78 10.60
CA PRO A 143 -21.93 -13.78 9.14
C PRO A 143 -22.23 -12.40 8.54
N GLU A 144 -23.18 -11.67 9.13
CA GLU A 144 -23.55 -10.34 8.68
C GLU A 144 -22.41 -9.33 8.93
N ALA A 145 -21.75 -9.38 10.11
CA ALA A 145 -20.63 -8.49 10.41
C ALA A 145 -19.45 -8.71 9.44
N VAL A 146 -19.10 -9.97 9.15
CA VAL A 146 -18.06 -10.30 8.17
C VAL A 146 -18.46 -9.82 6.78
N HIS A 147 -19.67 -10.17 6.32
CA HIS A 147 -20.16 -9.77 5.00
C HIS A 147 -20.18 -8.23 4.83
N GLU A 148 -20.68 -7.49 5.84
CA GLU A 148 -20.69 -6.03 5.79
C GLU A 148 -19.26 -5.46 5.75
N ALA A 149 -18.31 -6.02 6.51
CA ALA A 149 -16.92 -5.61 6.46
C ALA A 149 -16.35 -5.75 5.03
N PHE A 150 -16.58 -6.87 4.36
CA PHE A 150 -16.13 -7.09 2.98
C PHE A 150 -16.85 -6.16 1.99
N ALA A 151 -18.15 -5.92 2.15
CA ALA A 151 -18.87 -4.95 1.33
C ALA A 151 -18.32 -3.52 1.49
N ARG A 152 -17.92 -3.13 2.70
CA ARG A 152 -17.35 -1.79 2.99
C ARG A 152 -15.95 -1.61 2.38
N VAL A 153 -15.05 -2.58 2.52
CA VAL A 153 -13.68 -2.45 1.98
C VAL A 153 -13.62 -2.55 0.45
N GLN A 154 -14.69 -2.97 -0.21
CA GLN A 154 -14.76 -3.12 -1.66
C GLN A 154 -15.51 -1.98 -2.37
N ARG A 155 -16.17 -1.09 -1.62
CA ARG A 155 -16.96 0.01 -2.19
C ARG A 155 -16.34 1.37 -1.87
N GLY A 156 -16.41 2.28 -2.83
CA GLY A 156 -15.90 3.62 -2.67
C GLY A 156 -14.42 3.65 -2.37
N ARG A 157 -13.97 4.55 -1.49
CA ARG A 157 -12.59 4.60 -1.06
C ARG A 157 -12.25 3.42 -0.18
N ARG A 158 -11.38 2.55 -0.66
CA ARG A 158 -10.96 1.32 0.01
C ARG A 158 -10.04 1.63 1.19
N GLN A 159 -10.59 1.60 2.39
CA GLN A 159 -9.86 1.85 3.63
C GLN A 159 -10.12 0.70 4.61
N PRO A 160 -9.24 0.51 5.63
CA PRO A 160 -9.44 -0.53 6.62
C PRO A 160 -10.78 -0.41 7.33
N VAL A 161 -11.36 -1.55 7.65
CA VAL A 161 -12.53 -1.67 8.52
C VAL A 161 -12.21 -2.59 9.68
N GLU A 162 -12.95 -2.46 10.78
CA GLU A 162 -12.76 -3.30 11.95
C GLU A 162 -14.04 -4.01 12.34
N ILE A 163 -13.91 -5.30 12.72
CA ILE A 163 -14.95 -6.08 13.39
C ILE A 163 -14.38 -6.72 14.66
N GLU A 164 -15.14 -6.65 15.75
CA GLU A 164 -14.73 -7.25 17.01
C GLU A 164 -15.80 -8.16 17.62
N MET A 165 -15.34 -9.23 18.25
CA MET A 165 -16.21 -10.28 18.78
C MET A 165 -15.69 -10.83 20.10
N PRO A 166 -16.52 -10.92 21.16
CA PRO A 166 -16.14 -11.56 22.41
C PRO A 166 -16.07 -13.08 22.26
N PRO A 167 -15.34 -13.78 23.17
CA PRO A 167 -15.19 -15.24 23.11
C PRO A 167 -16.51 -15.99 23.14
N GLU A 168 -17.54 -15.46 23.79
CA GLU A 168 -18.87 -16.07 23.81
C GLU A 168 -19.49 -16.09 22.42
N ALA A 169 -19.34 -15.01 21.64
CA ALA A 169 -19.87 -14.98 20.27
C ALA A 169 -19.23 -16.07 19.38
N PHE A 170 -17.97 -16.40 19.60
CA PHE A 170 -17.30 -17.47 18.87
C PHE A 170 -17.66 -18.88 19.38
N SER A 171 -17.93 -19.04 20.69
CA SER A 171 -18.20 -20.33 21.31
C SER A 171 -19.67 -20.74 21.28
N GLU A 172 -20.61 -19.78 21.23
CA GLU A 172 -22.05 -20.04 21.14
C GLU A 172 -22.39 -20.86 19.90
N GLU A 173 -23.32 -21.83 20.06
CA GLU A 173 -24.00 -22.48 18.94
C GLU A 173 -25.26 -21.72 18.60
N ALA A 174 -25.54 -21.53 17.33
CA ALA A 174 -26.75 -20.89 16.82
C ALA A 174 -27.13 -21.47 15.45
N ASP A 175 -28.38 -21.25 15.07
CA ASP A 175 -28.85 -21.50 13.72
C ASP A 175 -28.36 -20.40 12.79
N ILE A 176 -27.35 -20.70 11.98
CA ILE A 176 -26.60 -19.77 11.15
C ILE A 176 -27.00 -19.90 9.68
N THR A 177 -27.24 -18.77 9.05
CA THR A 177 -27.34 -18.66 7.58
C THR A 177 -26.15 -17.87 7.08
N LEU A 178 -25.28 -18.52 6.29
CA LEU A 178 -24.17 -17.86 5.65
C LEU A 178 -24.64 -17.04 4.45
N LEU A 179 -24.03 -15.86 4.25
CA LEU A 179 -24.38 -14.94 3.18
C LEU A 179 -23.54 -15.20 1.92
N GLU A 180 -24.07 -14.83 0.77
CA GLU A 180 -23.28 -14.82 -0.48
C GLU A 180 -22.18 -13.76 -0.39
N PRO A 181 -21.07 -13.90 -1.16
CA PRO A 181 -19.97 -12.96 -1.11
C PRO A 181 -20.41 -11.54 -1.44
N ALA A 182 -19.75 -10.56 -0.83
CA ALA A 182 -19.94 -9.15 -1.16
C ALA A 182 -19.48 -8.86 -2.61
N GLU A 183 -20.29 -8.12 -3.35
CA GLU A 183 -19.98 -7.74 -4.73
C GLU A 183 -19.05 -6.50 -4.76
N ASP A 184 -18.01 -6.55 -5.59
CA ASP A 184 -17.18 -5.37 -5.94
C ASP A 184 -17.90 -4.56 -7.02
N VAL A 185 -18.77 -3.64 -6.60
CA VAL A 185 -19.54 -2.80 -7.52
C VAL A 185 -18.78 -1.53 -7.83
N ARG A 186 -18.50 -1.30 -9.12
CA ARG A 186 -17.83 -0.12 -9.64
C ARG A 186 -18.83 0.78 -10.36
N LEU A 187 -18.97 2.03 -9.93
CA LEU A 187 -19.94 2.97 -10.49
C LEU A 187 -19.20 4.15 -11.15
N PRO A 188 -19.58 4.51 -12.38
CA PRO A 188 -19.06 5.72 -13.02
C PRO A 188 -19.58 6.98 -12.33
N ALA A 189 -18.95 8.12 -12.62
CA ALA A 189 -19.44 9.42 -12.23
C ALA A 189 -20.76 9.76 -12.95
N ASP A 190 -21.46 10.76 -12.37
CA ASP A 190 -22.68 11.31 -12.96
C ASP A 190 -22.42 11.84 -14.38
N PRO A 191 -23.34 11.61 -15.36
CA PRO A 191 -23.19 12.07 -16.73
C PRO A 191 -22.97 13.59 -16.86
N ASP A 192 -23.58 14.42 -16.03
CA ASP A 192 -23.40 15.89 -16.08
C ASP A 192 -21.97 16.28 -15.65
N GLN A 193 -21.39 15.57 -14.69
CA GLN A 193 -19.99 15.75 -14.26
C GLN A 193 -19.02 15.35 -15.36
N ILE A 194 -19.27 14.23 -16.04
CA ILE A 194 -18.48 13.74 -17.17
C ILE A 194 -18.54 14.73 -18.32
N GLU A 195 -19.73 15.27 -18.64
CA GLU A 195 -19.90 16.27 -19.71
C GLU A 195 -19.16 17.58 -19.35
N ALA A 196 -19.22 18.04 -18.10
CA ALA A 196 -18.49 19.23 -17.65
C ALA A 196 -16.97 19.05 -17.81
N ALA A 197 -16.45 17.87 -17.44
CA ALA A 197 -15.03 17.52 -17.63
C ALA A 197 -14.66 17.45 -19.13
N ALA A 198 -15.50 16.84 -19.96
CA ALA A 198 -15.27 16.74 -21.40
C ALA A 198 -15.25 18.13 -22.06
N ARG A 199 -16.13 19.07 -21.65
CA ARG A 199 -16.11 20.45 -22.14
C ARG A 199 -14.80 21.18 -21.81
N ALA A 200 -14.25 20.98 -20.60
CA ALA A 200 -12.97 21.56 -20.22
C ALA A 200 -11.82 20.99 -21.08
N LEU A 201 -11.88 19.69 -21.36
CA LEU A 201 -10.88 19.02 -22.19
C LEU A 201 -11.03 19.32 -23.69
N ALA A 202 -12.21 19.72 -24.16
CA ALA A 202 -12.45 20.06 -25.56
C ALA A 202 -11.54 21.20 -26.07
N THR A 203 -11.23 22.16 -25.23
CA THR A 203 -10.42 23.34 -25.56
C THR A 203 -9.00 23.29 -25.00
N ALA A 204 -8.63 22.21 -24.28
CA ALA A 204 -7.30 22.06 -23.72
C ALA A 204 -6.24 21.93 -24.82
N GLU A 205 -5.24 22.82 -24.80
CA GLU A 205 -4.10 22.79 -25.72
C GLU A 205 -2.95 21.97 -25.17
N ARG A 206 -2.75 22.02 -23.86
CA ARG A 206 -1.66 21.33 -23.15
C ARG A 206 -2.19 20.57 -21.92
N PRO A 207 -3.08 19.56 -22.14
CA PRO A 207 -3.58 18.75 -21.04
C PRO A 207 -2.47 17.94 -20.40
N LEU A 208 -2.62 17.64 -19.08
CA LEU A 208 -1.73 16.80 -18.28
C LEU A 208 -2.59 15.86 -17.44
N VAL A 209 -2.17 14.60 -17.31
CA VAL A 209 -2.80 13.62 -16.40
C VAL A 209 -1.94 13.43 -15.17
N TRP A 210 -2.54 13.59 -13.98
CA TRP A 210 -1.91 13.35 -12.68
C TRP A 210 -2.51 12.10 -12.04
N ALA A 211 -1.80 10.97 -12.16
CA ALA A 211 -2.27 9.67 -11.74
C ALA A 211 -1.87 9.37 -10.28
N GLY A 212 -2.86 9.16 -9.42
CA GLY A 212 -2.69 8.72 -8.04
C GLY A 212 -2.87 7.22 -7.83
N GLY A 213 -2.83 6.81 -6.56
CA GLY A 213 -3.03 5.43 -6.15
C GLY A 213 -4.40 4.86 -6.52
N GLY A 214 -5.43 5.71 -6.62
CA GLY A 214 -6.77 5.31 -7.01
C GLY A 214 -6.85 4.72 -8.42
N VAL A 215 -5.92 5.09 -9.32
CA VAL A 215 -5.82 4.45 -10.66
C VAL A 215 -5.39 2.99 -10.54
N VAL A 216 -4.39 2.70 -9.71
CA VAL A 216 -3.87 1.33 -9.49
C VAL A 216 -4.88 0.48 -8.70
N LEU A 217 -5.46 1.05 -7.64
CA LEU A 217 -6.46 0.36 -6.79
C LEU A 217 -7.80 0.14 -7.52
N GLY A 218 -8.15 1.07 -8.42
CA GLY A 218 -9.36 1.03 -9.23
C GLY A 218 -9.21 0.26 -10.54
N ASP A 219 -8.05 -0.39 -10.80
CA ASP A 219 -7.75 -1.12 -12.04
C ASP A 219 -7.97 -0.27 -13.32
N ALA A 220 -7.73 1.04 -13.22
CA ALA A 220 -8.03 2.04 -14.26
C ALA A 220 -6.86 2.33 -15.22
N THR A 221 -5.76 1.56 -15.15
CA THR A 221 -4.54 1.77 -15.95
C THR A 221 -4.82 1.83 -17.45
N ALA A 222 -5.63 0.90 -17.98
CA ALA A 222 -5.97 0.86 -19.41
C ALA A 222 -6.80 2.08 -19.83
N ALA A 223 -7.84 2.43 -19.07
CA ALA A 223 -8.69 3.58 -19.33
C ALA A 223 -7.94 4.91 -19.26
N LEU A 224 -7.05 5.05 -18.25
CA LEU A 224 -6.18 6.22 -18.12
C LEU A 224 -5.23 6.36 -19.29
N THR A 225 -4.58 5.27 -19.71
CA THR A 225 -3.65 5.25 -20.84
C THR A 225 -4.38 5.65 -22.15
N ALA A 226 -5.56 5.08 -22.39
CA ALA A 226 -6.35 5.40 -23.58
C ALA A 226 -6.77 6.89 -23.62
N LEU A 227 -7.17 7.47 -22.47
CA LEU A 227 -7.47 8.90 -22.39
C LEU A 227 -6.22 9.76 -22.63
N ALA A 228 -5.08 9.39 -22.02
CA ALA A 228 -3.81 10.10 -22.19
C ALA A 228 -3.33 10.05 -23.65
N GLU A 229 -3.44 8.91 -24.32
CA GLU A 229 -3.11 8.75 -25.73
C GLU A 229 -3.98 9.60 -26.63
N TYR A 230 -5.30 9.61 -26.40
CA TYR A 230 -6.21 10.42 -27.20
C TYR A 230 -5.94 11.92 -27.07
N LEU A 231 -5.65 12.37 -25.84
CA LEU A 231 -5.32 13.76 -25.52
C LEU A 231 -3.85 14.11 -25.79
N GLN A 232 -2.98 13.12 -26.04
CA GLN A 232 -1.52 13.26 -26.07
C GLN A 232 -0.99 13.99 -24.81
N ALA A 233 -1.63 13.67 -23.66
CA ALA A 233 -1.35 14.28 -22.38
C ALA A 233 -0.18 13.56 -21.69
N PRO A 234 0.88 14.27 -21.27
CA PRO A 234 1.89 13.70 -20.38
C PRO A 234 1.23 13.13 -19.11
N VAL A 235 1.66 11.95 -18.67
CA VAL A 235 1.19 11.34 -17.42
C VAL A 235 2.26 11.45 -16.36
N VAL A 236 1.92 12.13 -15.27
CA VAL A 236 2.76 12.18 -14.06
C VAL A 236 2.13 11.31 -12.97
N THR A 237 2.96 10.63 -12.19
CA THR A 237 2.47 9.72 -11.14
C THR A 237 2.84 10.22 -9.75
N THR A 238 1.95 9.98 -8.77
CA THR A 238 2.35 10.02 -7.36
C THR A 238 3.16 8.76 -7.02
N ARG A 239 3.80 8.71 -5.84
CA ARG A 239 4.46 7.47 -5.39
C ARG A 239 3.50 6.27 -5.28
N GLN A 240 2.22 6.50 -4.94
CA GLN A 240 1.20 5.45 -4.89
C GLN A 240 0.60 5.15 -6.29
N GLY A 241 0.74 6.07 -7.22
CA GLY A 241 0.30 5.93 -8.61
C GLY A 241 1.34 5.29 -9.53
N LYS A 242 2.54 4.91 -9.02
CA LYS A 242 3.53 4.21 -9.86
C LYS A 242 2.95 2.91 -10.42
N GLY A 243 3.10 2.72 -11.74
CA GLY A 243 2.45 1.64 -12.48
C GLY A 243 1.03 1.98 -12.97
N ALA A 244 0.52 3.21 -12.74
CA ALA A 244 -0.72 3.69 -13.36
C ALA A 244 -0.61 3.86 -14.90
N ILE A 245 0.59 3.97 -15.39
CA ILE A 245 1.00 3.85 -16.80
C ILE A 245 2.32 3.07 -16.81
N ASP A 246 2.58 2.29 -17.87
CA ASP A 246 3.90 1.69 -18.06
C ASP A 246 4.93 2.82 -18.21
N ASP A 247 5.96 2.82 -17.37
CA ASP A 247 6.99 3.87 -17.42
C ASP A 247 7.84 3.85 -18.70
N ARG A 248 7.67 2.86 -19.60
CA ARG A 248 8.22 2.82 -20.96
C ARG A 248 7.32 3.53 -21.97
N HIS A 249 6.07 3.84 -21.60
CA HIS A 249 5.13 4.51 -22.50
C HIS A 249 5.62 5.91 -22.89
N PRO A 250 5.50 6.33 -24.18
CA PRO A 250 6.01 7.62 -24.63
C PRO A 250 5.46 8.85 -23.90
N LEU A 251 4.27 8.75 -23.31
CA LEU A 251 3.64 9.82 -22.52
C LEU A 251 3.92 9.72 -21.01
N ALA A 252 4.66 8.72 -20.52
CA ALA A 252 5.04 8.62 -19.12
C ALA A 252 6.11 9.67 -18.79
N ALA A 253 5.72 10.72 -18.05
CA ALA A 253 6.60 11.86 -17.75
C ALA A 253 7.37 11.73 -16.42
N GLY A 254 7.07 10.70 -15.60
CA GLY A 254 7.76 10.44 -14.34
C GLY A 254 6.94 10.79 -13.09
N SER A 255 7.61 10.86 -11.94
CA SER A 255 6.94 11.05 -10.64
C SER A 255 6.98 12.50 -10.16
N VAL A 256 5.82 13.00 -9.72
CA VAL A 256 5.68 14.34 -9.11
C VAL A 256 5.93 14.34 -7.60
N TRP A 257 6.16 13.19 -6.96
CA TRP A 257 6.29 13.13 -5.52
C TRP A 257 7.51 13.92 -5.03
N VAL A 258 7.27 15.07 -4.39
CA VAL A 258 8.30 16.01 -3.86
C VAL A 258 9.40 16.33 -4.88
N ASN A 259 9.13 16.17 -6.16
CA ASN A 259 10.09 16.35 -7.26
C ASN A 259 9.90 17.72 -7.92
N ARG A 260 10.66 18.73 -7.43
CA ARG A 260 10.58 20.11 -7.94
C ARG A 260 10.97 20.22 -9.43
N ARG A 261 11.72 19.25 -9.97
CA ARG A 261 12.10 19.21 -11.39
C ARG A 261 10.91 19.01 -12.32
N MET A 262 9.77 18.54 -11.75
CA MET A 262 8.51 18.38 -12.49
C MET A 262 7.72 19.70 -12.64
N GLN A 263 8.09 20.75 -11.87
CA GLN A 263 7.32 22.00 -11.85
C GLN A 263 7.15 22.65 -13.23
N PRO A 264 8.19 22.70 -14.12
CA PRO A 264 8.00 23.28 -15.45
C PRO A 264 6.91 22.61 -16.28
N LEU A 265 6.76 21.28 -16.17
CA LEU A 265 5.72 20.54 -16.88
C LEU A 265 4.32 20.86 -16.32
N LEU A 266 4.23 21.04 -15.00
CA LEU A 266 2.97 21.41 -14.32
C LEU A 266 2.58 22.85 -14.65
N ASP A 267 3.55 23.77 -14.77
CA ASP A 267 3.33 25.16 -15.11
C ASP A 267 2.89 25.34 -16.58
N ASP A 268 3.41 24.49 -17.49
CA ASP A 268 3.02 24.47 -18.90
C ASP A 268 1.58 24.00 -19.12
N ALA A 269 1.06 23.08 -18.32
CA ALA A 269 -0.28 22.53 -18.48
C ALA A 269 -1.37 23.59 -18.33
N ASP A 270 -2.38 23.62 -19.21
CA ASP A 270 -3.57 24.46 -19.10
C ASP A 270 -4.72 23.73 -18.40
N VAL A 271 -4.85 22.42 -18.60
CA VAL A 271 -5.83 21.58 -17.91
C VAL A 271 -5.11 20.38 -17.28
N ILE A 272 -5.40 20.11 -16.00
CA ILE A 272 -4.87 18.95 -15.28
C ILE A 272 -6.02 17.99 -14.96
N VAL A 273 -5.92 16.73 -15.41
CA VAL A 273 -6.83 15.66 -15.01
C VAL A 273 -6.19 14.89 -13.86
N ALA A 274 -6.61 15.19 -12.63
CA ALA A 274 -6.17 14.52 -11.40
C ALA A 274 -7.07 13.31 -11.14
N VAL A 275 -6.49 12.10 -11.09
CA VAL A 275 -7.26 10.86 -10.97
C VAL A 275 -6.81 10.07 -9.74
N GLY A 276 -7.75 9.83 -8.81
CA GLY A 276 -7.53 9.00 -7.62
C GLY A 276 -6.33 9.45 -6.79
N THR A 277 -6.25 10.76 -6.49
CA THR A 277 -5.10 11.36 -5.81
C THR A 277 -5.52 12.42 -4.80
N HIS A 278 -4.81 12.47 -3.66
CA HIS A 278 -4.91 13.59 -2.72
C HIS A 278 -4.37 14.91 -3.29
N PHE A 279 -3.77 14.89 -4.47
CA PHE A 279 -3.23 16.07 -5.15
C PHE A 279 -2.21 16.84 -4.29
N LEU A 280 -1.29 16.08 -3.66
CA LEU A 280 -0.24 16.61 -2.77
C LEU A 280 1.13 16.61 -3.45
N GLY A 281 1.99 17.56 -3.04
CA GLY A 281 3.44 17.52 -3.28
C GLY A 281 3.98 18.71 -4.06
N ASN A 282 3.51 18.99 -5.26
CA ASN A 282 3.94 20.13 -6.06
C ASN A 282 2.88 21.24 -6.06
N LYS A 283 3.30 22.46 -6.33
CA LYS A 283 2.38 23.58 -6.40
C LYS A 283 1.68 23.61 -7.76
N VAL A 284 0.36 23.70 -7.73
CA VAL A 284 -0.46 23.98 -8.91
C VAL A 284 -1.07 25.37 -8.71
N ALA A 285 -0.91 26.24 -9.70
CA ALA A 285 -1.39 27.61 -9.64
C ALA A 285 -2.94 27.63 -9.61
N ALA A 286 -3.51 28.53 -8.79
CA ALA A 286 -4.95 28.54 -8.49
C ALA A 286 -5.83 28.81 -9.72
N GLU A 287 -5.29 29.46 -10.74
CA GLU A 287 -5.97 29.78 -12.00
C GLU A 287 -6.03 28.59 -12.99
N LYS A 288 -5.32 27.49 -12.73
CA LYS A 288 -5.36 26.29 -13.57
C LYS A 288 -6.74 25.62 -13.54
N THR A 289 -7.17 25.13 -14.68
CA THR A 289 -8.34 24.23 -14.73
C THR A 289 -7.94 22.84 -14.25
N VAL A 290 -8.59 22.34 -13.22
CA VAL A 290 -8.38 20.98 -12.70
C VAL A 290 -9.68 20.19 -12.83
N VAL A 291 -9.65 19.07 -13.52
CA VAL A 291 -10.67 18.01 -13.49
C VAL A 291 -10.24 17.02 -12.43
N HIS A 292 -10.98 16.89 -11.35
CA HIS A 292 -10.62 15.99 -10.25
C HIS A 292 -11.57 14.79 -10.22
N VAL A 293 -11.05 13.64 -10.63
CA VAL A 293 -11.74 12.34 -10.62
C VAL A 293 -11.35 11.59 -9.35
N ASP A 294 -12.30 11.38 -8.45
CA ASP A 294 -12.09 10.58 -7.26
C ASP A 294 -13.38 9.86 -6.84
N VAL A 295 -13.24 8.71 -6.21
CA VAL A 295 -14.37 7.94 -5.69
C VAL A 295 -14.91 8.51 -4.38
N ASP A 296 -14.08 9.27 -3.65
CA ASP A 296 -14.42 9.92 -2.38
C ASP A 296 -14.71 11.41 -2.62
N PRO A 297 -15.97 11.86 -2.50
CA PRO A 297 -16.31 13.26 -2.69
C PRO A 297 -15.61 14.19 -1.68
N ALA A 298 -15.18 13.70 -0.53
CA ALA A 298 -14.46 14.48 0.48
C ALA A 298 -13.00 14.81 0.07
N GLU A 299 -12.45 14.11 -0.91
CA GLU A 299 -11.11 14.42 -1.46
C GLU A 299 -11.16 15.51 -2.53
N ILE A 300 -12.30 15.67 -3.20
CA ILE A 300 -12.47 16.67 -4.26
C ILE A 300 -12.27 18.09 -3.70
N GLY A 301 -11.31 18.79 -4.24
CA GLY A 301 -11.01 20.17 -3.85
C GLY A 301 -10.30 20.35 -2.50
N ARG A 302 -9.96 19.28 -1.80
CA ARG A 302 -9.30 19.37 -0.47
C ARG A 302 -7.98 20.15 -0.53
N HIS A 303 -7.20 20.00 -1.59
CA HIS A 303 -5.89 20.63 -1.77
C HIS A 303 -5.82 21.59 -2.95
N PHE A 304 -6.90 21.74 -3.69
CA PHE A 304 -7.03 22.67 -4.81
C PHE A 304 -8.46 23.21 -4.85
N GLY A 305 -8.62 24.54 -4.73
CA GLY A 305 -9.95 25.18 -4.74
C GLY A 305 -10.62 25.11 -6.11
N ASN A 306 -11.94 24.87 -6.11
CA ASN A 306 -12.80 24.87 -7.30
C ASN A 306 -12.39 23.97 -8.48
N PRO A 307 -12.07 22.69 -8.28
CA PRO A 307 -11.92 21.79 -9.40
C PRO A 307 -13.29 21.47 -10.03
N ILE A 308 -13.27 21.03 -11.29
CA ILE A 308 -14.40 20.34 -11.90
C ILE A 308 -14.48 18.97 -11.22
N ALA A 309 -15.50 18.79 -10.39
CA ALA A 309 -15.69 17.56 -9.61
C ALA A 309 -16.22 16.44 -10.50
N VAL A 310 -15.61 15.25 -10.40
CA VAL A 310 -16.03 14.03 -11.09
C VAL A 310 -15.97 12.89 -10.09
N VAL A 311 -17.11 12.58 -9.44
CA VAL A 311 -17.18 11.60 -8.35
C VAL A 311 -17.60 10.24 -8.90
N GLY A 312 -16.68 9.27 -8.90
CA GLY A 312 -16.94 7.91 -9.39
C GLY A 312 -15.68 7.04 -9.41
N ASP A 313 -15.88 5.74 -9.62
CA ASP A 313 -14.77 4.80 -9.80
C ASP A 313 -13.98 5.13 -11.06
N ALA A 314 -12.64 5.11 -10.93
CA ALA A 314 -11.76 5.64 -11.97
C ALA A 314 -11.92 4.94 -13.33
N ALA A 315 -11.98 3.59 -13.37
CA ALA A 315 -12.04 2.87 -14.64
C ALA A 315 -13.29 3.22 -15.47
N PRO A 316 -14.52 2.97 -15.00
CA PRO A 316 -15.72 3.27 -15.80
C PRO A 316 -15.91 4.78 -16.03
N THR A 317 -15.43 5.64 -15.11
CA THR A 317 -15.50 7.10 -15.28
C THR A 317 -14.59 7.57 -16.42
N LEU A 318 -13.34 7.09 -16.48
CA LEU A 318 -12.39 7.48 -17.54
C LEU A 318 -12.80 6.93 -18.91
N GLU A 319 -13.41 5.74 -18.97
CA GLU A 319 -13.98 5.19 -20.21
C GLU A 319 -15.08 6.09 -20.76
N LEU A 320 -16.05 6.46 -19.93
CA LEU A 320 -17.12 7.39 -20.34
C LEU A 320 -16.61 8.80 -20.63
N LEU A 321 -15.61 9.29 -19.88
CA LEU A 321 -14.98 10.58 -20.17
C LEU A 321 -14.31 10.58 -21.55
N LEU A 322 -13.58 9.51 -21.88
CA LEU A 322 -12.96 9.36 -23.19
C LEU A 322 -14.02 9.38 -24.31
N GLU A 323 -15.12 8.63 -24.15
CA GLU A 323 -16.23 8.61 -25.10
C GLU A 323 -16.83 10.02 -25.33
N GLN A 324 -16.98 10.81 -24.28
CA GLN A 324 -17.50 12.17 -24.39
C GLN A 324 -16.46 13.13 -25.03
N VAL A 325 -15.19 13.00 -24.68
CA VAL A 325 -14.11 13.79 -25.30
C VAL A 325 -14.01 13.53 -26.78
N GLN A 326 -14.17 12.28 -27.22
CA GLN A 326 -14.16 11.90 -28.65
C GLN A 326 -15.29 12.56 -29.47
N LYS A 327 -16.40 12.92 -28.84
CA LYS A 327 -17.52 13.62 -29.50
C LYS A 327 -17.25 15.11 -29.71
N VAL A 328 -16.37 15.70 -28.89
CA VAL A 328 -16.18 17.17 -28.84
C VAL A 328 -14.85 17.66 -29.41
N ARG A 329 -13.89 16.77 -29.61
CA ARG A 329 -12.59 17.10 -30.22
C ARG A 329 -11.98 15.90 -30.95
N PRO A 330 -11.15 16.12 -32.00
CA PRO A 330 -10.34 15.06 -32.62
C PRO A 330 -9.17 14.68 -31.67
N PRO A 331 -8.49 13.53 -31.93
CA PRO A 331 -7.26 13.17 -31.25
C PRO A 331 -6.19 14.27 -31.44
N ALA A 332 -5.43 14.51 -30.38
CA ALA A 332 -4.38 15.52 -30.42
C ALA A 332 -3.12 15.02 -31.19
N PRO A 333 -2.30 15.93 -31.74
CA PRO A 333 -1.02 15.57 -32.33
C PRO A 333 -0.04 15.05 -31.29
N SER A 334 0.88 14.16 -31.71
CA SER A 334 1.84 13.52 -30.77
C SER A 334 2.71 14.53 -30.04
N ARG A 335 2.84 14.33 -28.73
CA ARG A 335 3.77 15.04 -27.83
C ARG A 335 4.89 14.12 -27.29
N ALA A 336 4.98 12.89 -27.80
CA ALA A 336 5.88 11.85 -27.30
C ALA A 336 7.34 12.32 -27.17
N ASP A 337 7.91 12.91 -28.23
CA ASP A 337 9.31 13.35 -28.24
C ASP A 337 9.58 14.43 -27.17
N THR A 338 8.66 15.37 -27.01
CA THR A 338 8.77 16.43 -25.99
C THR A 338 8.72 15.85 -24.57
N VAL A 339 7.80 14.92 -24.32
CA VAL A 339 7.64 14.25 -23.02
C VAL A 339 8.89 13.43 -22.69
N GLN A 340 9.39 12.65 -23.64
CA GLN A 340 10.58 11.82 -23.44
C GLN A 340 11.85 12.66 -23.24
N ALA A 341 12.02 13.76 -23.97
CA ALA A 341 13.14 14.68 -23.77
C ALA A 341 13.09 15.32 -22.37
N PHE A 342 11.92 15.77 -21.93
CA PHE A 342 11.72 16.32 -20.59
C PHE A 342 12.02 15.27 -19.50
N ARG A 343 11.46 14.07 -19.61
CA ARG A 343 11.70 12.98 -18.68
C ARG A 343 13.16 12.62 -18.57
N LYS A 344 13.85 12.49 -19.72
CA LYS A 344 15.29 12.19 -19.72
C LYS A 344 16.09 13.23 -18.94
N GLN A 345 15.79 14.52 -19.13
CA GLN A 345 16.45 15.60 -18.39
C GLN A 345 16.22 15.46 -16.88
N VAL A 346 14.97 15.21 -16.46
CA VAL A 346 14.64 15.02 -15.03
C VAL A 346 15.37 13.82 -14.43
N ASP A 347 15.39 12.70 -15.16
CA ASP A 347 16.07 11.48 -14.73
C ASP A 347 17.59 11.67 -14.62
N ASP A 348 18.20 12.36 -15.58
CA ASP A 348 19.64 12.70 -15.54
C ASP A 348 19.97 13.61 -14.35
N ASP A 349 19.15 14.63 -14.08
CA ASP A 349 19.30 15.51 -12.93
C ASP A 349 19.15 14.76 -11.58
N LEU A 350 18.25 13.77 -11.51
CA LEU A 350 18.10 12.93 -10.32
C LEU A 350 19.33 12.03 -10.11
N ARG A 351 19.87 11.44 -11.18
CA ARG A 351 21.09 10.62 -11.10
C ARG A 351 22.30 11.43 -10.70
N ALA A 352 22.37 12.70 -11.07
CA ALA A 352 23.47 13.60 -10.70
C ALA A 352 23.50 14.00 -9.21
N VAL A 353 22.43 13.73 -8.45
CA VAL A 353 22.36 14.06 -7.01
C VAL A 353 23.40 13.29 -6.18
N GLY A 354 23.64 12.01 -6.53
CA GLY A 354 24.59 11.16 -5.81
C GLY A 354 24.45 9.68 -6.16
N PRO A 355 25.15 8.79 -5.47
CA PRO A 355 25.21 7.37 -5.80
C PRO A 355 23.86 6.63 -5.67
N GLN A 356 22.90 7.19 -4.95
CA GLN A 356 21.58 6.60 -4.79
C GLN A 356 20.81 6.46 -6.13
N GLY A 357 21.09 7.28 -7.13
CA GLY A 357 20.52 7.11 -8.48
C GLY A 357 20.97 5.81 -9.11
N ALA A 358 22.28 5.54 -9.09
CA ALA A 358 22.86 4.29 -9.59
C ALA A 358 22.33 3.07 -8.80
N MET A 359 22.15 3.19 -7.48
CA MET A 359 21.60 2.10 -6.65
C MET A 359 20.14 1.75 -7.06
N VAL A 360 19.34 2.74 -7.42
CA VAL A 360 17.99 2.53 -7.94
C VAL A 360 18.03 1.85 -9.33
N ASP A 361 18.96 2.26 -10.19
CA ASP A 361 19.16 1.62 -11.51
C ASP A 361 19.60 0.15 -11.35
N GLN A 362 20.47 -0.17 -10.38
CA GLN A 362 20.87 -1.54 -10.04
C GLN A 362 19.68 -2.41 -9.61
N LEU A 363 18.79 -1.86 -8.75
CA LEU A 363 17.56 -2.56 -8.36
C LEU A 363 16.68 -2.83 -9.59
N ARG A 364 16.46 -1.84 -10.46
CA ARG A 364 15.63 -2.03 -11.66
C ARG A 364 16.22 -3.05 -12.62
N ALA A 365 17.52 -3.02 -12.83
CA ALA A 365 18.21 -3.95 -13.73
C ALA A 365 18.21 -5.42 -13.24
N ALA A 366 18.07 -5.63 -11.95
CA ALA A 366 18.07 -6.97 -11.34
C ALA A 366 16.66 -7.53 -11.13
N ILE A 367 15.67 -6.68 -10.84
CA ILE A 367 14.28 -7.10 -10.62
C ILE A 367 13.59 -7.33 -11.97
N PRO A 368 12.94 -8.47 -12.24
CA PRO A 368 12.14 -8.68 -13.45
C PRO A 368 11.03 -7.64 -13.63
N ASP A 369 10.50 -7.50 -14.84
CA ASP A 369 9.49 -6.49 -15.18
C ASP A 369 8.21 -6.60 -14.36
N ASP A 370 7.80 -7.81 -14.02
CA ASP A 370 6.64 -8.15 -13.18
C ASP A 370 6.97 -8.24 -11.69
N GLY A 371 8.27 -8.15 -11.33
CA GLY A 371 8.76 -8.18 -9.96
C GLY A 371 8.31 -6.96 -9.17
N VAL A 372 8.11 -7.14 -7.87
CA VAL A 372 7.60 -6.09 -6.98
C VAL A 372 8.73 -5.51 -6.14
N LEU A 373 8.90 -4.18 -6.21
CA LEU A 373 9.76 -3.43 -5.29
C LEU A 373 8.93 -2.82 -4.16
N VAL A 374 9.34 -3.10 -2.92
CA VAL A 374 8.75 -2.54 -1.69
C VAL A 374 9.83 -1.71 -0.97
N PRO A 375 10.02 -0.43 -1.34
CA PRO A 375 11.00 0.43 -0.69
C PRO A 375 10.46 1.00 0.62
N CYS A 376 11.32 1.01 1.63
CA CYS A 376 11.07 1.66 2.92
C CYS A 376 11.41 3.15 2.89
N THR A 377 11.14 3.83 4.01
CA THR A 377 11.44 5.25 4.24
C THR A 377 12.95 5.48 4.44
N THR A 378 13.72 5.39 3.37
CA THR A 378 15.18 5.56 3.32
C THR A 378 15.58 6.50 2.20
N THR A 379 16.84 6.94 2.16
CA THR A 379 17.34 7.76 1.05
C THR A 379 17.20 7.05 -0.31
N ILE A 380 17.45 5.73 -0.33
CA ILE A 380 17.23 4.92 -1.54
C ILE A 380 15.72 4.81 -1.87
N GLY A 381 14.87 4.63 -0.84
CA GLY A 381 13.42 4.63 -1.01
C GLY A 381 12.90 5.95 -1.57
N TYR A 382 13.37 7.09 -1.07
CA TYR A 382 13.00 8.41 -1.60
C TYR A 382 13.44 8.59 -3.05
N MET A 383 14.68 8.21 -3.39
CA MET A 383 15.14 8.25 -4.77
C MET A 383 14.31 7.32 -5.66
N SER A 384 13.94 6.13 -5.17
CA SER A 384 13.13 5.18 -5.95
C SER A 384 11.70 5.70 -6.20
N HIS A 385 11.12 6.50 -5.29
CA HIS A 385 9.82 7.13 -5.55
C HIS A 385 9.85 8.04 -6.78
N MET A 386 10.99 8.68 -7.05
CA MET A 386 11.16 9.60 -8.18
C MET A 386 11.67 8.90 -9.44
N LEU A 387 12.65 7.98 -9.30
CA LEU A 387 13.45 7.47 -10.42
C LEU A 387 13.13 6.02 -10.81
N TYR A 388 12.69 5.14 -9.88
CA TYR A 388 12.47 3.72 -10.22
C TYR A 388 11.30 3.57 -11.22
N PRO A 389 11.51 3.00 -12.42
CA PRO A 389 10.43 2.80 -13.38
C PRO A 389 9.58 1.56 -13.00
N ALA A 390 8.27 1.73 -12.92
CA ALA A 390 7.29 0.67 -12.74
C ALA A 390 6.60 0.37 -14.08
N TYR A 391 6.64 -0.87 -14.52
CA TYR A 391 6.15 -1.26 -15.86
C TYR A 391 4.73 -1.83 -15.85
N ALA A 392 4.21 -2.13 -14.66
CA ALA A 392 2.86 -2.65 -14.47
C ALA A 392 2.27 -2.18 -13.14
N PRO A 393 0.93 -2.16 -13.01
CA PRO A 393 0.29 -1.88 -11.73
C PRO A 393 0.68 -2.91 -10.66
N ARG A 394 0.72 -2.47 -9.41
CA ARG A 394 1.07 -3.29 -8.23
C ARG A 394 2.48 -3.89 -8.23
N THR A 395 3.42 -3.32 -9.03
CA THR A 395 4.85 -3.70 -9.01
C THR A 395 5.71 -2.77 -8.16
N TYR A 396 5.08 -1.75 -7.55
CA TYR A 396 5.73 -0.79 -6.67
C TYR A 396 4.81 -0.42 -5.51
N LEU A 397 5.23 -0.63 -4.26
CA LEU A 397 4.46 -0.28 -3.08
C LEU A 397 5.27 0.67 -2.17
N SER A 398 4.59 1.56 -1.44
CA SER A 398 5.25 2.46 -0.47
C SER A 398 4.38 2.71 0.77
N THR A 399 4.98 3.23 1.84
CA THR A 399 4.31 3.52 3.12
C THR A 399 3.25 4.63 3.06
N SER A 400 2.96 5.19 1.88
CA SER A 400 2.12 6.36 1.74
C SER A 400 2.64 7.56 2.58
N TYR A 401 1.78 8.51 2.94
CA TYR A 401 2.17 9.67 3.74
C TYR A 401 2.42 9.34 5.22
N MET A 402 2.03 8.16 5.68
CA MET A 402 2.29 7.73 7.07
C MET A 402 3.78 7.57 7.35
N GLY A 403 4.57 7.14 6.36
CA GLY A 403 6.04 7.11 6.46
C GLY A 403 6.58 6.15 7.53
N THR A 404 5.87 5.09 7.84
CA THR A 404 6.11 4.19 8.98
C THR A 404 7.39 3.37 8.79
N LEU A 405 8.29 3.37 9.78
CA LEU A 405 9.42 2.46 9.84
C LEU A 405 8.95 1.03 10.10
N GLY A 406 9.69 0.05 9.60
CA GLY A 406 9.38 -1.38 9.80
C GLY A 406 8.31 -1.95 8.88
N TRP A 407 7.61 -1.13 8.10
CA TRP A 407 6.54 -1.57 7.22
C TRP A 407 7.02 -2.47 6.06
N GLY A 408 8.11 -2.12 5.41
CA GLY A 408 8.47 -2.69 4.10
C GLY A 408 8.70 -4.19 4.10
N PHE A 409 9.42 -4.72 5.09
CA PHE A 409 9.72 -6.14 5.14
C PHE A 409 8.46 -7.00 5.33
N PRO A 410 7.62 -6.82 6.36
CA PRO A 410 6.39 -7.60 6.48
C PRO A 410 5.37 -7.30 5.37
N ALA A 411 5.33 -6.09 4.82
CA ALA A 411 4.50 -5.82 3.64
C ALA A 411 4.97 -6.63 2.41
N ALA A 412 6.29 -6.75 2.20
CA ALA A 412 6.84 -7.60 1.15
C ALA A 412 6.47 -9.08 1.34
N LEU A 413 6.45 -9.58 2.60
CA LEU A 413 5.94 -10.92 2.90
C LEU A 413 4.47 -11.06 2.47
N GLY A 414 3.63 -10.09 2.82
CA GLY A 414 2.21 -10.07 2.41
C GLY A 414 2.03 -10.08 0.90
N VAL A 415 2.81 -9.27 0.17
CA VAL A 415 2.83 -9.28 -1.31
C VAL A 415 3.20 -10.66 -1.84
N LYS A 416 4.23 -11.30 -1.29
CA LYS A 416 4.69 -12.62 -1.72
C LYS A 416 3.66 -13.71 -1.47
N VAL A 417 2.93 -13.64 -0.36
CA VAL A 417 1.79 -14.55 -0.08
C VAL A 417 0.67 -14.35 -1.11
N ALA A 418 0.38 -13.10 -1.50
CA ALA A 418 -0.65 -12.80 -2.49
C ALA A 418 -0.23 -13.19 -3.92
N ARG A 419 1.07 -13.14 -4.22
CA ARG A 419 1.66 -13.39 -5.56
C ARG A 419 2.86 -14.34 -5.42
N PRO A 420 2.63 -15.63 -5.17
CA PRO A 420 3.70 -16.59 -4.84
C PRO A 420 4.71 -16.78 -5.97
N ASP A 421 4.31 -16.60 -7.22
CA ASP A 421 5.15 -16.82 -8.40
C ASP A 421 5.99 -15.60 -8.80
N VAL A 422 5.74 -14.44 -8.21
CA VAL A 422 6.39 -13.17 -8.57
C VAL A 422 7.54 -12.86 -7.61
N PRO A 423 8.71 -12.44 -8.10
CA PRO A 423 9.78 -11.93 -7.25
C PRO A 423 9.35 -10.71 -6.44
N VAL A 424 9.65 -10.69 -5.13
CA VAL A 424 9.35 -9.55 -4.26
C VAL A 424 10.63 -9.14 -3.54
N VAL A 425 11.01 -7.88 -3.73
CA VAL A 425 12.22 -7.28 -3.17
C VAL A 425 11.84 -6.15 -2.21
N CYS A 426 12.24 -6.26 -0.96
CA CYS A 426 12.21 -5.18 0.02
C CYS A 426 13.54 -4.42 -0.02
N ALA A 427 13.51 -3.10 -0.19
CA ALA A 427 14.66 -2.23 -0.07
C ALA A 427 14.53 -1.38 1.20
N THR A 428 15.30 -1.70 2.25
CA THR A 428 15.15 -1.09 3.57
C THR A 428 16.49 -0.56 4.10
N GLY A 429 16.44 0.34 5.09
CA GLY A 429 17.60 0.72 5.89
C GLY A 429 17.74 -0.22 7.10
N ASP A 430 18.92 -0.23 7.68
CA ASP A 430 19.29 -1.00 8.87
C ASP A 430 18.33 -0.77 10.04
N GLY A 431 18.12 0.49 10.42
CA GLY A 431 17.19 0.84 11.50
C GLY A 431 15.75 0.45 11.19
N GLY A 432 15.29 0.65 9.95
CA GLY A 432 13.93 0.27 9.54
C GLY A 432 13.70 -1.24 9.50
N PHE A 433 14.72 -2.02 9.11
CA PHE A 433 14.63 -3.47 9.10
C PHE A 433 14.44 -4.04 10.51
N LEU A 434 15.19 -3.54 11.49
CA LEU A 434 15.15 -4.04 12.85
C LEU A 434 13.80 -3.81 13.57
N PHE A 435 12.95 -2.88 13.10
CA PHE A 435 11.59 -2.71 13.63
C PHE A 435 10.69 -3.95 13.47
N ALA A 436 10.93 -4.77 12.46
CA ALA A 436 10.10 -5.93 12.15
C ALA A 436 10.91 -7.15 11.70
N ALA A 437 12.21 -7.19 12.00
CA ALA A 437 13.11 -8.24 11.56
C ALA A 437 12.75 -9.63 12.15
N THR A 438 12.01 -9.68 13.26
CA THR A 438 11.48 -10.92 13.84
C THR A 438 10.54 -11.66 12.89
N GLU A 439 9.94 -10.99 11.92
CA GLU A 439 9.11 -11.62 10.89
C GLU A 439 9.93 -12.49 9.91
N LEU A 440 11.27 -12.51 10.01
CA LEU A 440 12.08 -13.55 9.38
C LEU A 440 11.66 -14.95 9.84
N ALA A 441 11.26 -15.10 11.11
CA ALA A 441 10.72 -16.38 11.59
C ALA A 441 9.41 -16.75 10.88
N THR A 442 8.52 -15.77 10.62
CA THR A 442 7.31 -15.98 9.83
C THR A 442 7.65 -16.35 8.39
N ALA A 443 8.58 -15.63 7.76
CA ALA A 443 9.01 -15.89 6.40
C ALA A 443 9.56 -17.32 6.22
N VAL A 444 10.45 -17.75 7.12
CA VAL A 444 11.04 -19.09 7.11
C VAL A 444 10.00 -20.17 7.41
N GLN A 445 9.15 -19.96 8.43
CA GLN A 445 8.13 -20.93 8.85
C GLN A 445 7.16 -21.28 7.71
N TYR A 446 6.79 -20.29 6.89
CA TYR A 446 5.79 -20.45 5.82
C TYR A 446 6.41 -20.51 4.42
N GLY A 447 7.74 -20.51 4.29
CA GLY A 447 8.42 -20.54 3.00
C GLY A 447 8.11 -19.30 2.13
N ILE A 448 7.97 -18.13 2.75
CA ILE A 448 7.67 -16.88 2.06
C ILE A 448 8.98 -16.26 1.55
N ASN A 449 9.39 -16.68 0.35
CA ASN A 449 10.71 -16.37 -0.22
C ASN A 449 10.75 -14.94 -0.79
N THR A 450 11.00 -13.96 0.08
CA THR A 450 11.29 -12.57 -0.28
C THR A 450 12.78 -12.29 -0.24
N ILE A 451 13.23 -11.29 -0.97
CA ILE A 451 14.61 -10.79 -0.93
C ILE A 451 14.60 -9.44 -0.24
N THR A 452 15.40 -9.29 0.81
CA THR A 452 15.51 -8.03 1.55
C THR A 452 16.92 -7.45 1.38
N VAL A 453 17.02 -6.29 0.78
CA VAL A 453 18.27 -5.52 0.70
C VAL A 453 18.29 -4.53 1.86
N VAL A 454 19.24 -4.72 2.78
CA VAL A 454 19.48 -3.85 3.93
C VAL A 454 20.62 -2.90 3.61
N TYR A 455 20.29 -1.65 3.34
CA TYR A 455 21.24 -0.56 3.17
C TYR A 455 21.68 -0.09 4.57
N ASN A 456 22.92 -0.44 4.95
CA ASN A 456 23.43 -0.26 6.30
C ASN A 456 24.44 0.91 6.36
N ASP A 457 24.00 2.06 6.86
CA ASP A 457 24.85 3.22 7.17
C ASP A 457 25.05 3.45 8.68
N ASN A 458 24.60 2.50 9.52
CA ASN A 458 24.61 2.53 10.98
C ASN A 458 23.92 3.78 11.55
N ALA A 459 22.81 4.21 10.94
CA ALA A 459 22.09 5.39 11.40
C ALA A 459 20.60 5.38 11.00
N TYR A 460 19.81 6.19 11.72
CA TYR A 460 18.60 6.75 11.14
C TYR A 460 18.99 7.88 10.18
N GLY A 461 19.52 7.48 9.01
CA GLY A 461 20.31 8.33 8.11
C GLY A 461 19.63 9.62 7.68
N ASN A 462 18.31 9.63 7.46
CA ASN A 462 17.55 10.83 7.11
C ASN A 462 17.52 11.84 8.27
N SER A 463 17.19 11.38 9.49
CA SER A 463 17.17 12.24 10.68
C SER A 463 18.57 12.72 11.07
N ASN A 464 19.57 11.85 10.93
CA ASN A 464 20.97 12.19 11.17
C ASN A 464 21.46 13.30 10.22
N ARG A 465 21.14 13.18 8.92
CA ARG A 465 21.46 14.23 7.95
C ARG A 465 20.78 15.55 8.30
N ASP A 466 19.50 15.54 8.65
CA ASP A 466 18.77 16.73 9.05
C ASP A 466 19.40 17.43 10.26
N GLN A 467 19.85 16.65 11.26
CA GLN A 467 20.60 17.18 12.41
C GLN A 467 21.92 17.84 12.00
N ARG A 468 22.66 17.23 11.09
CA ARG A 468 23.92 17.80 10.59
C ARG A 468 23.71 19.09 9.81
N GLU A 469 22.75 19.09 8.88
CA GLU A 469 22.55 20.21 7.95
C GLU A 469 21.83 21.39 8.61
N ARG A 470 20.83 21.12 9.45
CA ARG A 470 19.94 22.17 10.01
C ARG A 470 20.28 22.58 11.43
N PHE A 471 20.95 21.71 12.18
CA PHE A 471 21.21 21.93 13.62
C PHE A 471 22.71 22.00 13.93
N GLY A 472 23.55 22.39 12.95
CA GLY A 472 24.98 22.66 13.14
C GLY A 472 25.77 21.43 13.61
N GLY A 473 25.43 20.24 13.12
CA GLY A 473 26.14 19.00 13.45
C GLY A 473 25.84 18.44 14.83
N ARG A 474 24.80 18.89 15.52
CA ARG A 474 24.39 18.34 16.82
C ARG A 474 23.58 17.07 16.62
N GLU A 475 24.26 15.94 16.62
CA GLU A 475 23.69 14.61 16.42
C GLU A 475 23.30 13.98 17.76
N LEU A 476 22.04 13.51 17.88
CA LEU A 476 21.53 12.87 19.10
C LEU A 476 20.51 11.77 18.73
N GLY A 477 20.76 10.54 19.19
CA GLY A 477 19.82 9.42 19.06
C GLY A 477 19.68 8.88 17.63
N THR A 478 20.55 9.25 16.71
CA THR A 478 20.46 8.85 15.29
C THR A 478 21.57 7.89 14.85
N GLU A 479 22.62 7.70 15.63
CA GLU A 479 23.63 6.68 15.41
C GLU A 479 23.19 5.33 15.97
N LEU A 480 23.43 4.25 15.22
CA LEU A 480 23.02 2.90 15.56
C LEU A 480 24.25 1.99 15.70
N ARG A 481 24.12 1.00 16.59
CA ARG A 481 25.00 -0.17 16.67
C ARG A 481 24.18 -1.38 16.28
N ASN A 482 24.40 -1.88 15.08
CA ASN A 482 23.66 -2.96 14.51
C ASN A 482 24.24 -4.34 14.87
N PRO A 483 23.43 -5.40 14.89
CA PRO A 483 23.93 -6.77 14.89
C PRO A 483 24.67 -7.08 13.59
N ASP A 484 25.36 -8.22 13.56
CA ASP A 484 25.80 -8.82 12.30
C ASP A 484 24.54 -9.35 11.56
N PHE A 485 24.10 -8.65 10.50
CA PHE A 485 22.87 -8.97 9.79
C PHE A 485 22.92 -10.32 9.08
N VAL A 486 24.11 -10.81 8.70
CA VAL A 486 24.27 -12.15 8.10
C VAL A 486 24.00 -13.21 9.16
N GLN A 487 24.73 -13.17 10.29
CA GLN A 487 24.53 -14.12 11.39
C GLN A 487 23.11 -14.03 11.95
N PHE A 488 22.56 -12.82 12.03
CA PHE A 488 21.18 -12.59 12.47
C PHE A 488 20.18 -13.32 11.56
N ALA A 489 20.26 -13.13 10.25
CA ALA A 489 19.35 -13.76 9.29
C ALA A 489 19.52 -15.27 9.25
N GLU A 490 20.76 -15.78 9.24
CA GLU A 490 21.08 -17.21 9.27
C GLU A 490 20.55 -17.90 10.54
N SER A 491 20.52 -17.18 11.68
CA SER A 491 19.97 -17.73 12.94
C SER A 491 18.47 -18.04 12.85
N PHE A 492 17.74 -17.40 11.93
CA PHE A 492 16.34 -17.71 11.61
C PHE A 492 16.20 -18.82 10.53
N GLY A 493 17.28 -19.18 9.85
CA GLY A 493 17.26 -20.11 8.72
C GLY A 493 17.07 -19.46 7.36
N ALA A 494 17.22 -18.14 7.24
CA ALA A 494 17.24 -17.41 5.97
C ALA A 494 18.64 -17.49 5.33
N ASP A 495 18.70 -17.34 4.00
CA ASP A 495 19.97 -17.14 3.30
C ASP A 495 20.45 -15.69 3.49
N ALA A 496 21.75 -15.47 3.65
CA ALA A 496 22.26 -14.13 3.84
C ALA A 496 23.65 -13.91 3.23
N VAL A 497 23.91 -12.68 2.81
CA VAL A 497 25.22 -12.27 2.31
C VAL A 497 25.50 -10.82 2.66
N ARG A 498 26.75 -10.52 3.04
CA ARG A 498 27.25 -9.14 3.17
C ARG A 498 28.09 -8.80 1.97
N LEU A 499 27.79 -7.71 1.31
CA LEU A 499 28.55 -7.19 0.20
C LEU A 499 29.71 -6.31 0.68
N ALA A 500 30.68 -6.07 -0.21
CA ALA A 500 31.66 -5.03 0.03
C ALA A 500 30.97 -3.65 0.10
N LYS A 501 31.52 -2.74 0.89
CA LYS A 501 30.97 -1.40 1.06
C LYS A 501 30.81 -0.69 -0.29
N GLY A 502 29.60 -0.24 -0.58
CA GLY A 502 29.25 0.48 -1.82
C GLY A 502 29.26 -0.40 -3.09
N ALA A 503 29.28 -1.71 -2.95
CA ALA A 503 29.22 -2.62 -4.09
C ALA A 503 27.90 -2.53 -4.86
N ASP A 504 27.91 -3.00 -6.12
CA ASP A 504 26.70 -3.21 -6.90
C ASP A 504 25.86 -4.36 -6.29
N VAL A 505 24.62 -4.07 -5.93
CA VAL A 505 23.69 -5.05 -5.36
C VAL A 505 23.11 -6.01 -6.42
N GLY A 506 23.15 -5.64 -7.69
CA GLY A 506 22.51 -6.36 -8.78
C GLY A 506 22.92 -7.83 -8.92
N PRO A 507 24.21 -8.20 -8.90
CA PRO A 507 24.62 -9.60 -8.95
C PRO A 507 24.04 -10.43 -7.81
N ALA A 508 24.20 -10.02 -6.56
CA ALA A 508 23.69 -10.73 -5.40
C ALA A 508 22.15 -10.82 -5.41
N LEU A 509 21.47 -9.79 -5.91
CA LEU A 509 20.02 -9.80 -6.06
C LEU A 509 19.57 -10.83 -7.10
N ARG A 510 20.25 -10.91 -8.25
CA ARG A 510 19.96 -11.94 -9.27
C ARG A 510 20.22 -13.36 -8.76
N ASP A 511 21.28 -13.57 -8.00
CA ASP A 511 21.57 -14.87 -7.38
C ASP A 511 20.46 -15.25 -6.39
N ALA A 512 20.01 -14.30 -5.55
CA ALA A 512 18.96 -14.52 -4.57
C ALA A 512 17.58 -14.81 -5.20
N LEU A 513 17.32 -14.37 -6.44
CA LEU A 513 16.08 -14.73 -7.18
C LEU A 513 15.93 -16.25 -7.39
N GLY A 514 17.03 -17.00 -7.39
CA GLY A 514 17.04 -18.46 -7.52
C GLY A 514 16.89 -19.20 -6.18
N ASN A 515 16.92 -18.52 -5.05
CA ASN A 515 16.88 -19.15 -3.73
C ASN A 515 15.47 -19.69 -3.39
N SER A 516 15.44 -20.82 -2.67
CA SER A 516 14.20 -21.42 -2.16
C SER A 516 13.84 -20.95 -0.75
N ARG A 517 14.62 -20.06 -0.16
CA ARG A 517 14.45 -19.51 1.20
C ARG A 517 14.45 -17.97 1.16
N PRO A 518 13.86 -17.31 2.18
CA PRO A 518 14.01 -15.86 2.35
C PRO A 518 15.48 -15.47 2.33
N SER A 519 15.82 -14.36 1.67
CA SER A 519 17.19 -13.91 1.52
C SER A 519 17.39 -12.50 2.05
N VAL A 520 18.51 -12.27 2.77
CA VAL A 520 18.91 -10.96 3.27
C VAL A 520 20.26 -10.57 2.65
N ILE A 521 20.31 -9.46 1.95
CA ILE A 521 21.53 -8.90 1.36
C ILE A 521 21.87 -7.62 2.12
N GLU A 522 22.95 -7.66 2.91
CA GLU A 522 23.46 -6.47 3.58
C GLU A 522 24.43 -5.71 2.65
N LEU A 523 24.16 -4.43 2.41
CA LEU A 523 25.06 -3.51 1.73
C LEU A 523 25.54 -2.42 2.70
N PRO A 524 26.73 -2.56 3.30
CA PRO A 524 27.37 -1.46 4.03
C PRO A 524 27.63 -0.27 3.11
N MET A 525 27.31 0.95 3.57
CA MET A 525 27.42 2.13 2.75
C MET A 525 27.78 3.38 3.56
N ASP A 526 28.20 4.43 2.88
CA ASP A 526 28.34 5.76 3.48
C ASP A 526 26.97 6.46 3.54
N ARG A 527 26.86 7.47 4.40
CA ARG A 527 25.69 8.34 4.48
C ARG A 527 25.50 9.10 3.18
N LEU A 528 24.31 9.06 2.64
CA LEU A 528 23.99 9.64 1.33
C LEU A 528 23.49 11.08 1.44
N PRO A 529 23.69 11.90 0.38
CA PRO A 529 23.10 13.23 0.30
C PRO A 529 21.57 13.16 0.18
N SER A 530 20.90 14.30 0.43
CA SER A 530 19.46 14.42 0.22
C SER A 530 19.12 14.21 -1.25
N PRO A 531 18.06 13.44 -1.56
CA PRO A 531 17.56 13.33 -2.93
C PRO A 531 16.70 14.54 -3.35
N PHE A 532 16.38 15.47 -2.42
CA PHE A 532 15.47 16.62 -2.60
C PHE A 532 16.19 17.91 -2.91
#